data_7489b786227c7f6d80c93f7021955e30
#
_entry.id   7489b786227c7f6d80c93f7021955e30
#
_cell.length_a   1.000
_cell.length_b   1.000
_cell.length_c   1.000
_cell.angle_alpha   90.00
_cell.angle_beta   90.00
_cell.angle_gamma   90.00
#
_symmetry.space_group_name_H-M   'P 1'
#
loop_
_entity.id
_entity.type
_entity.pdbx_description
1 polymer ?
#
loop_
_entity_poly.entity_id
_entity_poly.type
_entity_poly.pdbx_seq_one_letter_code
_entity_poly.pdbx_strand_id
1 'polypeptide(L)'
;MRTLTHIVTPEEEGRTVRSLLKGRWQFSSHAISRLTRVENGIRVNGVHARTTAVLRAGDKVEVESGDHRPPKAAPVPGNWPLPVVWEDGHLLVGNKPAGMTAHASNFLPDTPTVAGALAWERGTEFVFHPVNRLDKGTTGLMVVAKSGYVHDLLRRSLHTPRFYR
;
A
#
# COMPACT_ATOMS: atom_id res chain seq x y z
N MET A 1 -2.60 -8.20 8.54
CA MET A 1 -3.56 -7.26 7.92
C MET A 1 -3.74 -6.08 8.85
N ARG A 2 -3.92 -4.87 8.32
CA ARG A 2 -4.17 -3.68 9.15
C ARG A 2 -5.57 -3.18 8.92
N THR A 3 -6.30 -2.99 10.01
CA THR A 3 -7.64 -2.43 10.02
C THR A 3 -7.57 -0.97 10.45
N LEU A 4 -8.09 -0.09 9.63
CA LEU A 4 -8.36 1.30 10.01
C LEU A 4 -9.71 1.33 10.72
N THR A 5 -9.78 2.01 11.84
CA THR A 5 -11.00 2.09 12.66
C THR A 5 -11.35 3.56 12.91
N HIS A 6 -12.64 3.87 12.88
CA HIS A 6 -13.18 5.19 13.20
C HIS A 6 -14.55 5.07 13.84
N ILE A 7 -14.80 5.88 14.85
CA ILE A 7 -16.13 6.10 15.40
C ILE A 7 -16.72 7.34 14.76
N VAL A 8 -17.87 7.20 14.14
CA VAL A 8 -18.58 8.28 13.44
C VAL A 8 -18.97 9.36 14.43
N THR A 9 -18.58 10.60 14.16
CA THR A 9 -18.94 11.73 15.01
C THR A 9 -20.32 12.27 14.68
N PRO A 10 -20.96 13.11 15.54
CA PRO A 10 -22.24 13.73 15.23
C PRO A 10 -22.21 14.56 13.93
N GLU A 11 -21.10 15.23 13.61
CA GLU A 11 -20.93 16.05 12.39
C GLU A 11 -20.81 15.19 11.13
N GLU A 12 -20.53 13.91 11.28
CA GLU A 12 -20.41 12.94 10.20
C GLU A 12 -21.70 12.14 9.97
N GLU A 13 -22.68 12.28 10.86
CA GLU A 13 -24.00 11.62 10.73
C GLU A 13 -24.67 11.94 9.40
N GLY A 14 -25.31 10.95 8.80
CA GLY A 14 -25.95 11.06 7.48
C GLY A 14 -24.98 10.90 6.30
N ARG A 15 -23.67 10.86 6.53
CA ARG A 15 -22.70 10.55 5.47
C ARG A 15 -22.79 9.08 5.07
N THR A 16 -22.47 8.80 3.81
CA THR A 16 -22.31 7.42 3.36
C THR A 16 -20.92 6.87 3.72
N VAL A 17 -20.80 5.55 3.86
CA VAL A 17 -19.52 4.86 4.02
C VAL A 17 -18.52 5.32 2.94
N ARG A 18 -18.92 5.44 1.66
CA ARG A 18 -18.07 5.94 0.58
C ARG A 18 -17.55 7.36 0.86
N SER A 19 -18.41 8.24 1.35
CA SER A 19 -18.02 9.62 1.67
C SER A 19 -16.96 9.65 2.78
N LEU A 20 -17.14 8.84 3.83
CA LEU A 20 -16.16 8.70 4.92
C LEU A 20 -14.82 8.17 4.41
N LEU A 21 -14.83 7.08 3.61
CA LEU A 21 -13.61 6.48 3.05
C LEU A 21 -12.81 7.48 2.21
N LYS A 22 -13.49 8.27 1.40
CA LYS A 22 -12.85 9.30 0.56
C LYS A 22 -12.36 10.49 1.37
N GLY A 23 -13.17 11.00 2.26
CA GLY A 23 -12.87 12.23 3.02
C GLY A 23 -11.80 11.99 4.07
N ARG A 24 -12.03 11.03 4.97
CA ARG A 24 -11.17 10.80 6.14
C ARG A 24 -9.87 10.04 5.79
N TRP A 25 -9.99 8.94 5.08
CA TRP A 25 -8.87 8.07 4.76
C TRP A 25 -8.34 8.21 3.34
N GLN A 26 -8.93 9.09 2.54
CA GLN A 26 -8.49 9.40 1.19
C GLN A 26 -8.37 8.18 0.27
N PHE A 27 -9.19 7.16 0.46
CA PHE A 27 -9.24 6.03 -0.46
C PHE A 27 -9.61 6.48 -1.87
N SER A 28 -8.88 6.02 -2.88
CA SER A 28 -9.26 6.19 -4.28
C SER A 28 -10.53 5.39 -4.61
N SER A 29 -11.26 5.81 -5.64
CA SER A 29 -12.44 5.06 -6.10
C SER A 29 -12.11 3.62 -6.49
N HIS A 30 -10.92 3.41 -7.06
CA HIS A 30 -10.42 2.07 -7.39
C HIS A 30 -10.15 1.24 -6.13
N ALA A 31 -9.51 1.81 -5.10
CA ALA A 31 -9.27 1.13 -3.84
C ALA A 31 -10.58 0.75 -3.14
N ILE A 32 -11.57 1.66 -3.11
CA ILE A 32 -12.90 1.38 -2.58
C ILE A 32 -13.58 0.24 -3.34
N SER A 33 -13.53 0.24 -4.68
CA SER A 33 -14.09 -0.84 -5.49
C SER A 33 -13.42 -2.20 -5.25
N ARG A 34 -12.13 -2.22 -4.90
CA ARG A 34 -11.45 -3.45 -4.49
C ARG A 34 -11.93 -3.94 -3.13
N LEU A 35 -12.05 -3.04 -2.15
CA LEU A 35 -12.51 -3.36 -0.80
C LEU A 35 -13.93 -3.96 -0.77
N THR A 36 -14.83 -3.50 -1.64
CA THR A 36 -16.19 -4.07 -1.73
C THR A 36 -16.24 -5.52 -2.21
N ARG A 37 -15.15 -6.04 -2.77
CA ARG A 37 -15.04 -7.43 -3.25
C ARG A 37 -14.33 -8.34 -2.25
N VAL A 38 -13.87 -7.78 -1.14
CA VAL A 38 -13.21 -8.51 -0.07
C VAL A 38 -14.24 -8.81 1.00
N GLU A 39 -14.33 -10.06 1.40
CA GLU A 39 -15.17 -10.44 2.52
C GLU A 39 -14.72 -9.65 3.76
N ASN A 40 -15.65 -8.96 4.40
CA ASN A 40 -15.37 -8.08 5.54
C ASN A 40 -14.37 -6.95 5.28
N GLY A 41 -14.10 -6.59 4.03
CA GLY A 41 -13.20 -5.49 3.68
C GLY A 41 -13.67 -4.14 4.21
N ILE A 42 -14.98 -3.97 4.39
CA ILE A 42 -15.63 -2.80 5.02
C ILE A 42 -16.69 -3.30 5.99
N ARG A 43 -16.62 -2.89 7.25
CA ARG A 43 -17.57 -3.23 8.29
C ARG A 43 -18.10 -1.98 8.99
N VAL A 44 -19.37 -2.02 9.37
CA VAL A 44 -19.98 -1.06 10.28
C VAL A 44 -20.56 -1.84 11.43
N ASN A 45 -20.15 -1.52 12.66
CA ASN A 45 -20.53 -2.24 13.88
C ASN A 45 -20.27 -3.76 13.78
N GLY A 46 -19.13 -4.14 13.16
CA GLY A 46 -18.73 -5.53 12.97
C GLY A 46 -19.41 -6.26 11.81
N VAL A 47 -20.42 -5.68 11.15
CA VAL A 47 -21.15 -6.28 10.03
C VAL A 47 -20.66 -5.74 8.70
N HIS A 48 -20.54 -6.58 7.68
CA HIS A 48 -20.17 -6.16 6.32
C HIS A 48 -21.13 -5.07 5.81
N ALA A 49 -20.56 -3.97 5.31
CA ALA A 49 -21.34 -2.80 4.90
C ALA A 49 -21.10 -2.43 3.42
N ARG A 50 -22.19 -2.04 2.75
CA ARG A 50 -22.12 -1.46 1.42
C ARG A 50 -21.60 -0.02 1.50
N THR A 51 -20.93 0.44 0.46
CA THR A 51 -20.41 1.82 0.38
C THR A 51 -21.50 2.89 0.35
N THR A 52 -22.74 2.51 0.03
CA THR A 52 -23.93 3.38 0.03
C THR A 52 -24.64 3.43 1.40
N ALA A 53 -24.24 2.59 2.36
CA ALA A 53 -24.83 2.61 3.69
C ALA A 53 -24.63 3.97 4.35
N VAL A 54 -25.71 4.49 4.94
CA VAL A 54 -25.72 5.76 5.67
C VAL A 54 -25.30 5.51 7.11
N LEU A 55 -24.38 6.32 7.59
CA LEU A 55 -23.78 6.22 8.92
C LEU A 55 -24.56 7.05 9.94
N ARG A 56 -24.57 6.57 11.18
CA ARG A 56 -25.11 7.29 12.34
C ARG A 56 -23.98 7.64 13.30
N ALA A 57 -24.17 8.69 14.08
CA ALA A 57 -23.24 9.02 15.15
C ALA A 57 -23.06 7.82 16.10
N GLY A 58 -21.80 7.54 16.45
CA GLY A 58 -21.45 6.37 17.28
C GLY A 58 -21.19 5.07 16.51
N ASP A 59 -21.51 4.99 15.21
CA ASP A 59 -21.17 3.81 14.41
C ASP A 59 -19.65 3.59 14.36
N LYS A 60 -19.22 2.34 14.58
CA LYS A 60 -17.83 1.92 14.43
C LYS A 60 -17.59 1.46 12.99
N VAL A 61 -16.84 2.22 12.22
CA VAL A 61 -16.44 1.86 10.85
C VAL A 61 -15.06 1.24 10.87
N GLU A 62 -14.90 0.05 10.28
CA GLU A 62 -13.64 -0.68 10.17
C GLU A 62 -13.37 -1.01 8.71
N VAL A 63 -12.13 -0.77 8.26
CA VAL A 63 -11.72 -0.95 6.87
C VAL A 63 -10.37 -1.63 6.80
N GLU A 64 -10.30 -2.71 6.02
CA GLU A 64 -9.05 -3.40 5.75
C GLU A 64 -8.15 -2.58 4.81
N SER A 65 -6.95 -2.23 5.24
CA SER A 65 -5.99 -1.43 4.46
C SER A 65 -4.84 -2.24 3.86
N GLY A 66 -4.83 -3.56 4.10
CA GLY A 66 -3.82 -4.49 3.59
C GLY A 66 -4.03 -4.90 2.13
N ASP A 67 -3.09 -5.65 1.59
CA ASP A 67 -3.26 -6.33 0.31
C ASP A 67 -4.00 -7.64 0.50
N HIS A 68 -5.06 -7.82 -0.28
CA HIS A 68 -5.96 -8.99 -0.18
C HIS A 68 -5.68 -10.04 -1.28
N ARG A 69 -4.69 -9.81 -2.10
CA ARG A 69 -4.30 -10.72 -3.18
C ARG A 69 -2.80 -10.80 -3.27
N PRO A 70 -2.25 -11.98 -3.52
CA PRO A 70 -0.83 -12.11 -3.86
C PRO A 70 -0.52 -11.30 -5.13
N PRO A 71 0.73 -10.93 -5.35
CA PRO A 71 1.14 -10.26 -6.58
C PRO A 71 0.79 -11.11 -7.80
N LYS A 72 0.39 -10.49 -8.90
CA LYS A 72 0.04 -11.19 -10.16
C LYS A 72 1.21 -12.04 -10.70
N ALA A 73 2.42 -11.56 -10.48
CA ALA A 73 3.66 -12.30 -10.71
C ALA A 73 4.51 -12.10 -9.46
N ALA A 74 4.77 -13.18 -8.75
CA ALA A 74 5.68 -13.12 -7.62
C ALA A 74 7.08 -12.78 -8.14
N PRO A 75 7.81 -11.85 -7.50
CA PRO A 75 9.19 -11.59 -7.86
C PRO A 75 10.02 -12.85 -7.59
N VAL A 76 10.98 -13.15 -8.47
CA VAL A 76 11.94 -14.24 -8.24
C VAL A 76 12.82 -13.82 -7.06
N PRO A 77 12.80 -14.57 -5.93
CA PRO A 77 13.61 -14.23 -4.78
C PRO A 77 15.10 -14.38 -5.11
N GLY A 78 15.90 -13.44 -4.62
CA GLY A 78 17.36 -13.51 -4.78
C GLY A 78 18.05 -12.92 -3.56
N ASN A 79 19.09 -13.61 -3.09
CA ASN A 79 19.91 -13.18 -1.96
C ASN A 79 20.85 -12.04 -2.38
N TRP A 80 20.26 -10.86 -2.62
CA TRP A 80 20.99 -9.67 -2.99
C TRP A 80 20.92 -8.64 -1.85
N PRO A 81 22.05 -7.99 -1.49
CA PRO A 81 22.08 -7.04 -0.40
C PRO A 81 21.25 -5.80 -0.73
N LEU A 82 20.25 -5.53 0.10
CA LEU A 82 19.47 -4.29 0.07
C LEU A 82 19.49 -3.70 1.50
N PRO A 83 20.42 -2.79 1.82
CA PRO A 83 20.43 -2.15 3.13
C PRO A 83 19.11 -1.42 3.40
N VAL A 84 18.37 -1.86 4.42
CA VAL A 84 17.18 -1.18 4.90
C VAL A 84 17.61 -0.13 5.90
N VAL A 85 17.39 1.15 5.58
CA VAL A 85 17.79 2.28 6.41
C VAL A 85 16.70 2.73 7.37
N TRP A 86 15.47 2.41 7.04
CA TRP A 86 14.33 2.68 7.91
C TRP A 86 13.14 1.77 7.58
N GLU A 87 12.38 1.41 8.59
CA GLU A 87 11.19 0.59 8.41
C GLU A 87 10.19 0.79 9.55
N ASP A 88 8.91 0.89 9.20
CA ASP A 88 7.80 0.79 10.15
C ASP A 88 6.73 -0.17 9.65
N GLY A 89 5.58 -0.10 10.23
CA GLY A 89 4.50 -0.97 9.76
C GLY A 89 3.84 -0.55 8.45
N HIS A 90 4.13 0.63 7.88
CA HIS A 90 3.50 1.16 6.68
C HIS A 90 4.42 1.20 5.48
N LEU A 91 5.68 1.47 5.70
CA LEU A 91 6.69 1.59 4.64
C LEU A 91 8.07 1.09 5.08
N LEU A 92 8.91 0.91 4.09
CA LEU A 92 10.31 0.55 4.19
C LEU A 92 11.11 1.49 3.29
N VAL A 93 12.27 1.94 3.76
CA VAL A 93 13.23 2.71 2.96
C VAL A 93 14.50 1.88 2.79
N GLY A 94 14.76 1.46 1.56
CA GLY A 94 15.97 0.73 1.20
C GLY A 94 16.98 1.61 0.49
N ASN A 95 18.26 1.43 0.77
CA ASN A 95 19.34 2.09 0.02
C ASN A 95 19.75 1.19 -1.15
N LYS A 96 19.20 1.48 -2.34
CA LYS A 96 19.43 0.68 -3.54
C LYS A 96 20.89 0.84 -4.02
N PRO A 97 21.65 -0.25 -4.15
CA PRO A 97 22.98 -0.18 -4.78
C PRO A 97 22.89 0.00 -6.29
N ALA A 98 24.00 0.42 -6.92
CA ALA A 98 24.14 0.38 -8.37
C ALA A 98 24.11 -1.07 -8.88
N GLY A 99 23.70 -1.27 -10.13
CA GLY A 99 23.57 -2.59 -10.74
C GLY A 99 22.24 -3.31 -10.47
N MET A 100 21.44 -2.84 -9.53
CA MET A 100 20.12 -3.38 -9.16
C MET A 100 18.99 -2.57 -9.81
N THR A 101 17.96 -3.26 -10.33
CA THR A 101 16.73 -2.62 -10.83
C THR A 101 15.61 -2.69 -9.77
N ALA A 102 14.56 -1.89 -9.91
CA ALA A 102 13.42 -1.98 -8.99
C ALA A 102 12.64 -3.28 -9.17
N HIS A 103 12.31 -3.63 -10.42
CA HIS A 103 11.58 -4.83 -10.82
C HIS A 103 12.36 -5.65 -11.84
N ALA A 104 12.02 -6.92 -11.97
CA ALA A 104 12.48 -7.75 -13.08
C ALA A 104 12.04 -7.15 -14.42
N SER A 105 12.86 -7.38 -15.44
CA SER A 105 12.59 -6.97 -16.82
C SER A 105 12.92 -8.13 -17.75
N ASN A 106 12.06 -8.36 -18.74
CA ASN A 106 12.33 -9.37 -19.78
C ASN A 106 13.62 -9.08 -20.59
N PHE A 107 14.06 -7.82 -20.61
CA PHE A 107 15.30 -7.42 -21.26
C PHE A 107 16.56 -7.65 -20.40
N LEU A 108 16.39 -7.90 -19.10
CA LEU A 108 17.47 -8.05 -18.12
C LEU A 108 17.09 -9.13 -17.09
N PRO A 109 16.93 -10.40 -17.53
CA PRO A 109 16.35 -11.46 -16.68
C PRO A 109 17.21 -11.79 -15.45
N ASP A 110 18.54 -11.73 -15.59
CA ASP A 110 19.48 -12.10 -14.52
C ASP A 110 19.95 -10.93 -13.64
N THR A 111 19.30 -9.76 -13.80
CA THR A 111 19.68 -8.59 -13.03
C THR A 111 19.08 -8.64 -11.62
N PRO A 112 19.87 -8.37 -10.56
CA PRO A 112 19.38 -8.18 -9.22
C PRO A 112 18.24 -7.15 -9.16
N THR A 113 17.21 -7.45 -8.37
CA THR A 113 16.07 -6.53 -8.23
C THR A 113 15.75 -6.25 -6.77
N VAL A 114 15.29 -5.02 -6.47
CA VAL A 114 14.79 -4.67 -5.13
C VAL A 114 13.61 -5.56 -4.75
N ALA A 115 12.70 -5.83 -5.69
CA ALA A 115 11.57 -6.72 -5.48
C ALA A 115 12.02 -8.14 -5.10
N GLY A 116 13.04 -8.68 -5.78
CA GLY A 116 13.57 -10.01 -5.50
C GLY A 116 14.33 -10.08 -4.18
N ALA A 117 15.12 -9.06 -3.83
CA ALA A 117 15.79 -8.97 -2.54
C ALA A 117 14.75 -8.96 -1.38
N LEU A 118 13.69 -8.17 -1.51
CA LEU A 118 12.63 -8.13 -0.50
C LEU A 118 11.81 -9.42 -0.46
N ALA A 119 11.59 -10.09 -1.59
CA ALA A 119 10.94 -11.40 -1.62
C ALA A 119 11.78 -12.49 -0.95
N TRP A 120 13.11 -12.41 -1.05
CA TRP A 120 14.02 -13.31 -0.35
C TRP A 120 13.93 -13.14 1.18
N GLU A 121 13.97 -11.91 1.66
CA GLU A 121 13.96 -11.61 3.09
C GLU A 121 12.57 -11.77 3.74
N ARG A 122 11.49 -11.52 3.00
CA ARG A 122 10.14 -11.39 3.54
C ARG A 122 9.15 -12.43 3.05
N GLY A 123 9.58 -13.26 2.13
CA GLY A 123 8.73 -14.24 1.47
C GLY A 123 8.02 -13.68 0.22
N THR A 124 7.59 -14.60 -0.65
CA THR A 124 6.96 -14.27 -1.94
C THR A 124 5.55 -13.67 -1.82
N GLU A 125 4.93 -13.77 -0.64
CA GLU A 125 3.65 -13.12 -0.33
C GLU A 125 3.78 -11.60 -0.10
N PHE A 126 5.01 -11.10 0.06
CA PHE A 126 5.25 -9.67 0.19
C PHE A 126 4.94 -8.96 -1.13
N VAL A 127 3.94 -8.09 -1.10
CA VAL A 127 3.58 -7.31 -2.30
C VAL A 127 4.46 -6.06 -2.38
N PHE A 128 5.28 -6.00 -3.42
CA PHE A 128 6.21 -4.90 -3.64
C PHE A 128 5.51 -3.68 -4.25
N HIS A 129 5.40 -2.61 -3.47
CA HIS A 129 4.80 -1.33 -3.87
C HIS A 129 5.83 -0.19 -3.85
N PRO A 130 6.71 -0.07 -4.85
CA PRO A 130 7.68 1.03 -4.88
C PRO A 130 7.00 2.37 -5.10
N VAL A 131 7.26 3.32 -4.20
CA VAL A 131 6.73 4.68 -4.28
C VAL A 131 7.51 5.51 -5.29
N ASN A 132 8.82 5.35 -5.32
CA ASN A 132 9.73 5.92 -6.31
C ASN A 132 10.57 4.82 -6.96
N ARG A 133 11.22 5.15 -8.07
CA ARG A 133 12.15 4.26 -8.76
C ARG A 133 13.45 4.98 -9.02
N LEU A 134 14.52 4.21 -9.04
CA LEU A 134 15.86 4.64 -9.47
C LEU A 134 16.31 3.72 -10.61
N ASP A 135 17.06 4.27 -11.55
CA ASP A 135 17.62 3.50 -12.67
C ASP A 135 18.65 2.46 -12.19
N LYS A 136 18.98 1.48 -13.03
CA LYS A 136 19.91 0.39 -12.69
C LYS A 136 21.25 0.90 -12.16
N GLY A 137 21.83 1.90 -12.83
CA GLY A 137 23.12 2.49 -12.45
C GLY A 137 23.06 3.48 -11.28
N THR A 138 21.86 3.90 -10.85
CA THR A 138 21.68 4.92 -9.83
C THR A 138 21.60 4.27 -8.45
N THR A 139 22.34 4.82 -7.49
CA THR A 139 22.26 4.47 -6.06
C THR A 139 21.33 5.44 -5.33
N GLY A 140 20.82 5.04 -4.18
CA GLY A 140 20.09 5.94 -3.28
C GLY A 140 18.82 5.33 -2.69
N LEU A 141 18.05 6.19 -2.04
CA LEU A 141 16.90 5.77 -1.25
C LEU A 141 15.68 5.45 -2.12
N MET A 142 15.14 4.27 -1.91
CA MET A 142 13.86 3.85 -2.46
C MET A 142 12.86 3.62 -1.34
N VAL A 143 11.69 4.24 -1.48
CA VAL A 143 10.55 4.04 -0.57
C VAL A 143 9.65 2.95 -1.11
N VAL A 144 9.37 1.96 -0.30
CA VAL A 144 8.46 0.85 -0.61
C VAL A 144 7.32 0.87 0.40
N ALA A 145 6.10 1.04 -0.08
CA ALA A 145 4.91 0.94 0.76
C ALA A 145 4.57 -0.54 1.04
N LYS A 146 4.10 -0.83 2.25
CA LYS A 146 3.73 -2.18 2.69
C LYS A 146 2.27 -2.55 2.40
N SER A 147 1.56 -1.68 1.69
CA SER A 147 0.21 -1.97 1.17
C SER A 147 -0.12 -1.03 0.00
N GLY A 148 -1.02 -1.47 -0.86
CA GLY A 148 -1.54 -0.67 -1.97
C GLY A 148 -2.23 0.61 -1.50
N TYR A 149 -2.82 0.62 -0.31
CA TYR A 149 -3.41 1.82 0.30
C TYR A 149 -2.34 2.88 0.61
N VAL A 150 -1.28 2.50 1.31
CA VAL A 150 -0.16 3.42 1.64
C VAL A 150 0.55 3.89 0.38
N HIS A 151 0.76 2.99 -0.59
CA HIS A 151 1.33 3.34 -1.90
C HIS A 151 0.50 4.43 -2.61
N ASP A 152 -0.84 4.29 -2.62
CA ASP A 152 -1.76 5.24 -3.26
C ASP A 152 -1.70 6.63 -2.58
N LEU A 153 -1.59 6.66 -1.25
CA LEU A 153 -1.41 7.89 -0.47
C LEU A 153 -0.08 8.59 -0.81
N LEU A 154 1.03 7.86 -0.74
CA LEU A 154 2.36 8.41 -0.97
C LEU A 154 2.55 8.84 -2.42
N ARG A 155 2.04 8.06 -3.40
CA ARG A 155 2.13 8.40 -4.82
C ARG A 155 1.45 9.73 -5.14
N ARG A 156 0.35 10.06 -4.48
CA ARG A 156 -0.31 11.37 -4.63
C ARG A 156 0.53 12.51 -4.03
N SER A 157 1.37 12.22 -3.07
CA SER A 157 2.26 13.21 -2.46
C SER A 157 3.54 13.47 -3.26
N LEU A 158 3.92 12.58 -4.20
CA LEU A 158 5.15 12.70 -5.00
C LEU A 158 5.24 13.98 -5.86
N HIS A 159 4.11 14.58 -6.19
CA HIS A 159 4.03 15.78 -7.03
C HIS A 159 3.64 17.02 -6.22
N THR A 160 3.80 16.97 -4.91
CA THR A 160 3.50 18.07 -4.00
C THR A 160 4.78 18.54 -3.28
N PRO A 161 4.79 19.77 -2.71
CA PRO A 161 5.92 20.24 -1.90
C PRO A 161 6.23 19.38 -0.65
N ARG A 162 5.41 18.39 -0.36
CA ARG A 162 5.60 17.48 0.78
C ARG A 162 6.57 16.33 0.50
N PHE A 163 6.95 16.14 -0.76
CA PHE A 163 7.89 15.10 -1.17
C PHE A 163 8.94 15.69 -2.10
N TYR A 164 10.13 15.94 -1.56
CA TYR A 164 11.30 16.40 -2.33
C TYR A 164 12.18 15.20 -2.70
N ARG A 165 12.79 15.29 -3.89
CA ARG A 165 13.83 14.35 -4.38
C ARG A 165 15.17 15.04 -4.39
#